data_3b9e6058cdba10d5ff5d56df85c1b664
#
_entry.id   3b9e6058cdba10d5ff5d56df85c1b664
#
_cell.length_a   1.000
_cell.length_b   1.000
_cell.length_c   1.000
_cell.angle_alpha   90.00
_cell.angle_beta   90.00
_cell.angle_gamma   90.00
#
_symmetry.space_group_name_H-M   'P 1'
#
loop_
_entity.id
_entity.type
_entity.pdbx_description
1 polymer ?
#
loop_
_entity_poly.entity_id
_entity_poly.type
_entity_poly.pdbx_seq_one_letter_code
_entity_poly.pdbx_strand_id
1 'polypeptide(L)'
;MGDDENPNARLLALSDGVIAVAITLLVLDIRLPEGFGAYSDAELWAALVALWPRLLAYLLSFYVIANFWLSHRAKFNHIVRTDGRLMWINMLFLLTVGLVPFTTNLIAESGGSVSTMIYAASMVVSGLSLAGTWLYADANGLIDPGVTREERREHLRATLLISLIFALSIPLSVAHADGAKYFWIALWPTGIALRRWTRYRWNQAHPGVPYPNRRRNDA
;
A
#
# COMPACT_ATOMS: atom_id res chain seq x y z
N MET A 1 23.83 5.85 30.55
CA MET A 1 23.75 5.41 29.18
C MET A 1 22.37 4.78 29.04
N GLY A 2 21.36 5.59 28.79
CA GLY A 2 19.99 5.14 28.55
C GLY A 2 19.76 5.27 27.06
N ASP A 3 19.35 4.15 26.45
CA ASP A 3 18.91 4.11 25.07
C ASP A 3 17.76 5.14 24.93
N ASP A 4 17.99 6.23 24.19
CA ASP A 4 16.94 7.03 23.57
C ASP A 4 16.27 6.17 22.49
N GLU A 5 15.66 5.05 22.91
CA GLU A 5 14.86 4.22 22.04
C GLU A 5 13.68 5.09 21.57
N ASN A 6 13.65 5.35 20.28
CA ASN A 6 12.49 5.99 19.64
C ASN A 6 11.22 5.28 20.16
N PRO A 7 10.31 5.97 20.87
CA PRO A 7 9.13 5.34 21.50
C PRO A 7 8.26 4.60 20.49
N ASN A 8 8.45 4.87 19.20
CA ASN A 8 7.76 4.23 18.11
C ASN A 8 8.49 3.00 17.54
N ALA A 9 9.75 2.73 17.97
CA ALA A 9 10.58 1.69 17.35
C ALA A 9 9.93 0.31 17.39
N ARG A 10 9.34 -0.07 18.53
CA ARG A 10 8.65 -1.36 18.69
C ARG A 10 7.40 -1.45 17.83
N LEU A 11 6.63 -0.36 17.71
CA LEU A 11 5.43 -0.31 16.88
C LEU A 11 5.79 -0.40 15.39
N LEU A 12 6.85 0.30 14.98
CA LEU A 12 7.38 0.25 13.62
C LEU A 12 7.89 -1.15 13.28
N ALA A 13 8.68 -1.77 14.18
CA ALA A 13 9.19 -3.14 13.98
C ALA A 13 8.05 -4.15 13.81
N LEU A 14 6.99 -4.07 14.63
CA LEU A 14 5.80 -4.90 14.48
C LEU A 14 5.11 -4.64 13.13
N SER A 15 4.94 -3.38 12.75
CA SER A 15 4.29 -3.00 11.49
C SER A 15 5.09 -3.51 10.28
N ASP A 16 6.40 -3.33 10.29
CA ASP A 16 7.30 -3.83 9.25
C ASP A 16 7.23 -5.36 9.14
N GLY A 17 7.20 -6.06 10.29
CA GLY A 17 7.08 -7.52 10.33
C GLY A 17 5.75 -8.02 9.73
N VAL A 18 4.62 -7.44 10.12
CA VAL A 18 3.30 -7.83 9.61
C VAL A 18 3.20 -7.57 8.10
N ILE A 19 3.66 -6.39 7.64
CA ILE A 19 3.63 -6.04 6.22
C ILE A 19 4.56 -6.95 5.41
N ALA A 20 5.75 -7.27 5.92
CA ALA A 20 6.69 -8.19 5.27
C ALA A 20 6.09 -9.59 5.11
N VAL A 21 5.43 -10.10 6.14
CA VAL A 21 4.71 -11.39 6.09
C VAL A 21 3.58 -11.33 5.06
N ALA A 22 2.76 -10.28 5.08
CA ALA A 22 1.68 -10.13 4.11
C ALA A 22 2.19 -10.15 2.65
N ILE A 23 3.28 -9.44 2.36
CA ILE A 23 3.91 -9.42 1.03
C ILE A 23 4.42 -10.81 0.63
N THR A 24 5.06 -11.53 1.54
CA THR A 24 5.63 -12.85 1.24
C THR A 24 4.57 -13.94 1.09
N LEU A 25 3.45 -13.83 1.79
CA LEU A 25 2.34 -14.77 1.64
C LEU A 25 1.68 -14.70 0.27
N LEU A 26 1.73 -13.57 -0.43
CA LEU A 26 1.15 -13.41 -1.77
C LEU A 26 1.71 -14.44 -2.79
N VAL A 27 2.97 -14.82 -2.67
CA VAL A 27 3.59 -15.75 -3.62
C VAL A 27 3.07 -17.18 -3.47
N LEU A 28 2.55 -17.54 -2.29
CA LEU A 28 2.06 -18.90 -2.02
C LEU A 28 0.82 -19.27 -2.82
N ASP A 29 0.11 -18.30 -3.37
CA ASP A 29 -1.06 -18.49 -4.22
C ASP A 29 -0.70 -18.79 -5.69
N ILE A 30 0.58 -18.64 -6.06
CA ILE A 30 1.09 -18.99 -7.39
C ILE A 30 1.43 -20.49 -7.39
N ARG A 31 0.43 -21.32 -7.67
CA ARG A 31 0.57 -22.78 -7.67
C ARG A 31 0.27 -23.32 -9.05
N LEU A 32 1.11 -24.27 -9.48
CA LEU A 32 0.82 -25.10 -10.65
C LEU A 32 -0.38 -26.02 -10.36
N PRO A 33 -1.17 -26.38 -11.38
CA PRO A 33 -2.22 -27.39 -11.25
C PRO A 33 -1.67 -28.72 -10.69
N GLU A 34 -2.54 -29.51 -10.06
CA GLU A 34 -2.16 -30.86 -9.57
C GLU A 34 -1.66 -31.75 -10.73
N GLY A 35 -0.70 -32.63 -10.42
CA GLY A 35 -0.09 -33.52 -11.43
C GLY A 35 1.24 -33.00 -12.00
N PHE A 36 1.83 -31.98 -11.42
CA PHE A 36 3.07 -31.34 -11.89
C PHE A 36 4.23 -32.30 -12.20
N GLY A 37 4.35 -33.46 -11.53
CA GLY A 37 5.42 -34.42 -11.75
C GLY A 37 5.31 -35.24 -13.06
N ALA A 38 4.23 -35.11 -13.85
CA ALA A 38 3.95 -35.87 -15.07
C ALA A 38 3.92 -34.99 -16.33
N TYR A 39 4.21 -33.68 -16.23
CA TYR A 39 4.18 -32.77 -17.39
C TYR A 39 5.40 -32.95 -18.31
N SER A 40 5.15 -33.00 -19.62
CA SER A 40 6.17 -32.71 -20.63
C SER A 40 6.55 -31.21 -20.59
N ASP A 41 7.68 -30.85 -21.20
CA ASP A 41 8.12 -29.44 -21.28
C ASP A 41 7.06 -28.52 -21.94
N ALA A 42 6.35 -29.00 -22.94
CA ALA A 42 5.30 -28.26 -23.63
C ALA A 42 4.08 -28.03 -22.73
N GLU A 43 3.66 -29.04 -21.96
CA GLU A 43 2.56 -28.92 -20.99
C GLU A 43 2.93 -28.01 -19.84
N LEU A 44 4.17 -28.10 -19.35
CA LEU A 44 4.69 -27.18 -18.33
C LEU A 44 4.67 -25.72 -18.80
N TRP A 45 5.12 -25.50 -20.04
CA TRP A 45 5.08 -24.16 -20.62
C TRP A 45 3.66 -23.60 -20.73
N ALA A 46 2.72 -24.42 -21.21
CA ALA A 46 1.31 -24.04 -21.29
C ALA A 46 0.72 -23.73 -19.89
N ALA A 47 1.05 -24.57 -18.89
CA ALA A 47 0.62 -24.34 -17.51
C ALA A 47 1.18 -23.03 -16.92
N LEU A 48 2.45 -22.70 -17.18
CA LEU A 48 3.07 -21.44 -16.76
C LEU A 48 2.40 -20.23 -17.41
N VAL A 49 2.08 -20.31 -18.70
CA VAL A 49 1.34 -19.24 -19.40
C VAL A 49 -0.07 -19.07 -18.82
N ALA A 50 -0.72 -20.16 -18.44
CA ALA A 50 -2.04 -20.11 -17.80
C ALA A 50 -2.04 -19.46 -16.41
N LEU A 51 -0.87 -19.37 -15.73
CA LEU A 51 -0.72 -18.67 -14.46
C LEU A 51 -0.67 -17.13 -14.59
N TRP A 52 -0.66 -16.60 -15.80
CA TRP A 52 -0.53 -15.15 -16.03
C TRP A 52 -1.51 -14.28 -15.21
N PRO A 53 -2.83 -14.61 -15.09
CA PRO A 53 -3.75 -13.83 -14.26
C PRO A 53 -3.37 -13.82 -12.77
N ARG A 54 -2.89 -14.94 -12.23
CA ARG A 54 -2.41 -15.05 -10.84
C ARG A 54 -1.15 -14.22 -10.63
N LEU A 55 -0.22 -14.26 -11.59
CA LEU A 55 0.99 -13.42 -11.57
C LEU A 55 0.66 -11.92 -11.59
N LEU A 56 -0.31 -11.50 -12.40
CA LEU A 56 -0.77 -10.11 -12.44
C LEU A 56 -1.40 -9.69 -11.10
N ALA A 57 -2.26 -10.52 -10.51
CA ALA A 57 -2.86 -10.25 -9.21
C ALA A 57 -1.79 -10.13 -8.12
N TYR A 58 -0.80 -11.05 -8.12
CA TYR A 58 0.37 -10.99 -7.24
C TYR A 58 1.16 -9.69 -7.38
N LEU A 59 1.58 -9.35 -8.61
CA LEU A 59 2.39 -8.16 -8.87
C LEU A 59 1.66 -6.87 -8.48
N LEU A 60 0.36 -6.79 -8.78
CA LEU A 60 -0.48 -5.66 -8.41
C LEU A 60 -0.57 -5.53 -6.88
N SER A 61 -0.89 -6.60 -6.18
CA SER A 61 -1.04 -6.62 -4.71
C SER A 61 0.29 -6.32 -4.02
N PHE A 62 1.39 -6.88 -4.50
CA PHE A 62 2.74 -6.57 -4.04
C PHE A 62 3.01 -5.07 -4.16
N TYR A 63 2.74 -4.48 -5.32
CA TYR A 63 2.94 -3.05 -5.57
C TYR A 63 2.09 -2.19 -4.63
N VAL A 64 0.82 -2.54 -4.42
CA VAL A 64 -0.08 -1.78 -3.55
C VAL A 64 0.36 -1.87 -2.08
N ILE A 65 0.68 -3.06 -1.57
CA ILE A 65 1.17 -3.23 -0.19
C ILE A 65 2.50 -2.48 -0.01
N ALA A 66 3.42 -2.55 -0.98
CA ALA A 66 4.67 -1.81 -0.94
C ALA A 66 4.44 -0.28 -0.86
N ASN A 67 3.44 0.25 -1.57
CA ASN A 67 3.06 1.67 -1.47
C ASN A 67 2.44 2.00 -0.10
N PHE A 68 1.61 1.12 0.47
CA PHE A 68 1.11 1.29 1.83
C PHE A 68 2.25 1.29 2.85
N TRP A 69 3.21 0.37 2.73
CA TRP A 69 4.40 0.34 3.59
C TRP A 69 5.23 1.63 3.50
N LEU A 70 5.54 2.08 2.27
CA LEU A 70 6.28 3.33 2.06
C LEU A 70 5.53 4.54 2.65
N SER A 71 4.20 4.59 2.48
CA SER A 71 3.35 5.65 3.02
C SER A 71 3.25 5.58 4.55
N HIS A 72 3.14 4.39 5.12
CA HIS A 72 3.15 4.15 6.56
C HIS A 72 4.47 4.63 7.17
N ARG A 73 5.60 4.15 6.65
CA ARG A 73 6.94 4.55 7.10
C ARG A 73 7.15 6.06 7.02
N ALA A 74 6.75 6.69 5.89
CA ALA A 74 6.88 8.14 5.72
C ALA A 74 6.10 8.92 6.79
N LYS A 75 4.90 8.47 7.16
CA LYS A 75 4.08 9.09 8.21
C LYS A 75 4.69 8.91 9.59
N PHE A 76 5.10 7.68 9.93
CA PHE A 76 5.68 7.40 11.24
C PHE A 76 7.04 8.06 11.47
N ASN A 77 7.77 8.42 10.42
CA ASN A 77 8.98 9.24 10.55
C ASN A 77 8.69 10.67 11.07
N HIS A 78 7.46 11.15 10.95
CA HIS A 78 7.02 12.46 11.44
C HIS A 78 6.23 12.38 12.75
N ILE A 79 5.82 11.19 13.19
CA ILE A 79 5.12 10.98 14.46
C ILE A 79 6.17 10.84 15.56
N VAL A 80 6.24 11.84 16.45
CA VAL A 80 7.24 11.90 17.51
C VAL A 80 6.76 11.29 18.84
N ARG A 81 5.45 11.07 18.98
CA ARG A 81 4.83 10.45 20.16
C ARG A 81 3.71 9.52 19.72
N THR A 82 3.52 8.42 20.46
CA THR A 82 2.40 7.48 20.26
C THR A 82 1.59 7.36 21.55
N ASP A 83 0.29 7.23 21.39
CA ASP A 83 -0.62 6.89 22.46
C ASP A 83 -1.39 5.58 22.17
N GLY A 84 -2.13 5.10 23.15
CA GLY A 84 -2.85 3.83 23.01
C GLY A 84 -3.89 3.83 21.88
N ARG A 85 -4.51 4.98 21.57
CA ARG A 85 -5.51 5.08 20.50
C ARG A 85 -4.83 5.02 19.13
N LEU A 86 -3.72 5.72 18.95
CA LEU A 86 -2.92 5.64 17.72
C LEU A 86 -2.47 4.21 17.45
N MET A 87 -2.02 3.50 18.51
CA MET A 87 -1.62 2.09 18.40
C MET A 87 -2.78 1.21 17.93
N TRP A 88 -3.99 1.37 18.45
CA TRP A 88 -5.16 0.61 18.01
C TRP A 88 -5.58 0.93 16.56
N ILE A 89 -5.52 2.20 16.13
CA ILE A 89 -5.78 2.57 14.73
C ILE A 89 -4.73 1.94 13.81
N ASN A 90 -3.46 1.91 14.24
CA ASN A 90 -2.41 1.22 13.51
C ASN A 90 -2.64 -0.30 13.44
N MET A 91 -3.10 -0.93 14.55
CA MET A 91 -3.48 -2.36 14.52
C MET A 91 -4.61 -2.65 13.53
N LEU A 92 -5.59 -1.75 13.40
CA LEU A 92 -6.64 -1.87 12.40
C LEU A 92 -6.05 -1.81 10.97
N PHE A 93 -5.12 -0.91 10.71
CA PHE A 93 -4.40 -0.87 9.43
C PHE A 93 -3.66 -2.19 9.16
N LEU A 94 -2.92 -2.71 10.14
CA LEU A 94 -2.19 -3.97 10.01
C LEU A 94 -3.13 -5.17 9.79
N LEU A 95 -4.27 -5.20 10.47
CA LEU A 95 -5.31 -6.22 10.25
C LEU A 95 -5.79 -6.21 8.79
N THR A 96 -6.07 -5.03 8.24
CA THR A 96 -6.56 -4.92 6.86
C THR A 96 -5.49 -5.30 5.83
N VAL A 97 -4.22 -4.92 6.06
CA VAL A 97 -3.10 -5.36 5.21
C VAL A 97 -2.88 -6.87 5.29
N GLY A 98 -3.01 -7.46 6.48
CA GLY A 98 -2.92 -8.90 6.69
C GLY A 98 -3.99 -9.71 5.94
N LEU A 99 -5.13 -9.10 5.60
CA LEU A 99 -6.19 -9.72 4.79
C LEU A 99 -5.93 -9.64 3.27
N VAL A 100 -4.96 -8.84 2.82
CA VAL A 100 -4.70 -8.65 1.38
C VAL A 100 -4.36 -9.97 0.67
N PRO A 101 -3.51 -10.87 1.20
CA PRO A 101 -3.24 -12.16 0.54
C PRO A 101 -4.52 -12.94 0.25
N PHE A 102 -5.43 -13.03 1.22
CA PHE A 102 -6.73 -13.71 1.02
C PHE A 102 -7.54 -13.06 -0.11
N THR A 103 -7.68 -11.74 -0.13
CA THR A 103 -8.46 -11.05 -1.16
C THR A 103 -7.76 -11.09 -2.54
N THR A 104 -6.43 -11.18 -2.56
CA THR A 104 -5.64 -11.42 -3.79
C THR A 104 -5.90 -12.81 -4.36
N ASN A 105 -5.89 -13.84 -3.51
CA ASN A 105 -6.23 -15.19 -3.93
C ASN A 105 -7.67 -15.26 -4.48
N LEU A 106 -8.62 -14.64 -3.79
CA LEU A 106 -10.01 -14.60 -4.21
C LEU A 106 -10.21 -14.01 -5.61
N ILE A 107 -9.51 -12.91 -5.93
CA ILE A 107 -9.60 -12.32 -7.27
C ILE A 107 -8.82 -13.11 -8.33
N ALA A 108 -7.73 -13.76 -7.96
CA ALA A 108 -6.91 -14.58 -8.84
C ALA A 108 -7.65 -15.86 -9.28
N GLU A 109 -8.45 -16.45 -8.38
CA GLU A 109 -9.18 -17.69 -8.66
C GLU A 109 -10.53 -17.46 -9.31
N SER A 110 -11.37 -16.57 -8.77
CA SER A 110 -12.74 -16.41 -9.26
C SER A 110 -12.86 -15.36 -10.36
N GLY A 111 -12.04 -14.30 -10.31
CA GLY A 111 -11.98 -13.24 -11.34
C GLY A 111 -13.28 -12.45 -11.57
N GLY A 112 -14.37 -12.80 -10.88
CA GLY A 112 -15.69 -12.22 -11.06
C GLY A 112 -15.87 -10.85 -10.38
N SER A 113 -17.06 -10.24 -10.54
CA SER A 113 -17.39 -8.93 -9.99
C SER A 113 -17.31 -8.90 -8.46
N VAL A 114 -17.81 -9.94 -7.77
CA VAL A 114 -17.83 -10.01 -6.30
C VAL A 114 -16.41 -10.04 -5.74
N SER A 115 -15.53 -10.90 -6.27
CA SER A 115 -14.13 -10.97 -5.83
C SER A 115 -13.38 -9.66 -6.10
N THR A 116 -13.64 -9.02 -7.24
CA THR A 116 -13.08 -7.72 -7.60
C THR A 116 -13.55 -6.62 -6.63
N MET A 117 -14.84 -6.61 -6.26
CA MET A 117 -15.36 -5.67 -5.25
C MET A 117 -14.75 -5.88 -3.88
N ILE A 118 -14.62 -7.16 -3.42
CA ILE A 118 -14.05 -7.48 -2.11
C ILE A 118 -12.58 -7.04 -2.07
N TYR A 119 -11.81 -7.31 -3.12
CA TYR A 119 -10.44 -6.86 -3.21
C TYR A 119 -10.35 -5.33 -3.18
N ALA A 120 -11.12 -4.62 -4.01
CA ALA A 120 -11.14 -3.16 -4.02
C ALA A 120 -11.54 -2.57 -2.67
N ALA A 121 -12.56 -3.14 -2.01
CA ALA A 121 -12.99 -2.72 -0.69
C ALA A 121 -11.89 -2.90 0.36
N SER A 122 -11.15 -4.02 0.32
CA SER A 122 -10.03 -4.24 1.25
C SER A 122 -8.92 -3.19 1.08
N MET A 123 -8.61 -2.78 -0.16
CA MET A 123 -7.64 -1.71 -0.43
C MET A 123 -8.15 -0.35 0.05
N VAL A 124 -9.44 -0.05 -0.13
CA VAL A 124 -10.07 1.17 0.40
C VAL A 124 -9.97 1.23 1.92
N VAL A 125 -10.34 0.16 2.60
CA VAL A 125 -10.32 0.11 4.08
C VAL A 125 -8.89 0.22 4.60
N SER A 126 -7.91 -0.43 3.97
CA SER A 126 -6.50 -0.31 4.33
C SER A 126 -5.99 1.14 4.18
N GLY A 127 -6.30 1.78 3.07
CA GLY A 127 -5.90 3.17 2.85
C GLY A 127 -6.61 4.15 3.79
N LEU A 128 -7.90 3.95 4.07
CA LEU A 128 -8.65 4.78 5.02
C LEU A 128 -8.14 4.59 6.46
N SER A 129 -7.78 3.37 6.86
CA SER A 129 -7.17 3.11 8.17
C SER A 129 -5.83 3.82 8.32
N LEU A 130 -4.98 3.77 7.28
CA LEU A 130 -3.71 4.51 7.25
C LEU A 130 -3.90 6.03 7.25
N ALA A 131 -4.90 6.54 6.53
CA ALA A 131 -5.28 7.95 6.58
C ALA A 131 -5.80 8.35 7.96
N GLY A 132 -6.59 7.48 8.61
CA GLY A 132 -7.08 7.66 9.98
C GLY A 132 -5.96 7.76 11.00
N THR A 133 -4.90 6.91 10.88
CA THR A 133 -3.69 7.02 11.72
C THR A 133 -3.06 8.40 11.61
N TRP A 134 -2.92 8.92 10.39
CA TRP A 134 -2.33 10.23 10.15
C TRP A 134 -3.21 11.39 10.66
N LEU A 135 -4.51 11.34 10.38
CA LEU A 135 -5.47 12.35 10.84
C LEU A 135 -5.56 12.41 12.36
N TYR A 136 -5.56 11.24 13.02
CA TYR A 136 -5.55 11.18 14.48
C TYR A 136 -4.28 11.78 15.05
N ALA A 137 -3.11 11.43 14.50
CA ALA A 137 -1.83 11.97 14.94
C ALA A 137 -1.76 13.50 14.77
N ASP A 138 -2.27 14.03 13.65
CA ASP A 138 -2.33 15.48 13.39
C ASP A 138 -3.26 16.20 14.38
N ALA A 139 -4.46 15.68 14.58
CA ALA A 139 -5.46 16.28 15.47
C ALA A 139 -5.03 16.31 16.96
N ASN A 140 -4.18 15.37 17.39
CA ASN A 140 -3.73 15.24 18.77
C ASN A 140 -2.30 15.76 19.01
N GLY A 141 -1.70 16.46 18.03
CA GLY A 141 -0.37 17.06 18.17
C GLY A 141 0.75 16.03 18.37
N LEU A 142 0.59 14.82 17.79
CA LEU A 142 1.57 13.75 17.87
C LEU A 142 2.63 13.85 16.75
N ILE A 143 2.41 14.75 15.78
CA ILE A 143 3.32 15.01 14.65
C ILE A 143 4.32 16.10 15.08
N ASP A 144 5.56 15.95 14.61
CA ASP A 144 6.63 16.94 14.78
C ASP A 144 6.12 18.36 14.40
N PRO A 145 6.26 19.35 15.29
CA PRO A 145 5.86 20.74 15.01
C PRO A 145 6.56 21.35 13.78
N GLY A 146 7.74 20.82 13.40
CA GLY A 146 8.48 21.27 12.22
C GLY A 146 7.84 20.85 10.89
N VAL A 147 6.90 19.89 10.89
CA VAL A 147 6.17 19.47 9.68
C VAL A 147 5.12 20.51 9.32
N THR A 148 5.26 21.08 8.13
CA THR A 148 4.37 22.13 7.62
C THR A 148 2.95 21.61 7.34
N ARG A 149 1.97 22.52 7.36
CA ARG A 149 0.58 22.15 7.00
C ARG A 149 0.46 21.57 5.58
N GLU A 150 1.29 22.04 4.65
CA GLU A 150 1.26 21.55 3.27
C GLU A 150 1.79 20.11 3.19
N GLU A 151 2.92 19.82 3.85
CA GLU A 151 3.45 18.44 3.95
C GLU A 151 2.43 17.48 4.58
N ARG A 152 1.74 17.90 5.65
CA ARG A 152 0.68 17.10 6.29
C ARG A 152 -0.45 16.79 5.31
N ARG A 153 -0.89 17.76 4.52
CA ARG A 153 -1.93 17.57 3.49
C ARG A 153 -1.45 16.67 2.36
N GLU A 154 -0.19 16.77 1.94
CA GLU A 154 0.37 15.92 0.89
C GLU A 154 0.42 14.45 1.32
N HIS A 155 0.85 14.16 2.54
CA HIS A 155 0.81 12.81 3.10
C HIS A 155 -0.60 12.23 3.12
N LEU A 156 -1.60 13.03 3.45
CA LEU A 156 -3.00 12.62 3.44
C LEU A 156 -3.51 12.39 2.01
N ARG A 157 -3.30 13.35 1.11
CA ARG A 157 -3.73 13.27 -0.30
C ARG A 157 -3.16 12.05 -1.01
N ALA A 158 -1.87 11.77 -0.81
CA ALA A 158 -1.21 10.61 -1.43
C ALA A 158 -1.85 9.29 -1.01
N THR A 159 -2.26 9.15 0.26
CA THR A 159 -2.94 7.95 0.76
C THR A 159 -4.37 7.86 0.25
N LEU A 160 -5.12 8.97 0.29
CA LEU A 160 -6.51 9.01 -0.14
C LEU A 160 -6.66 8.80 -1.65
N LEU A 161 -5.67 9.21 -2.46
CA LEU A 161 -5.71 8.98 -3.90
C LEU A 161 -5.75 7.49 -4.25
N ILE A 162 -4.93 6.68 -3.59
CA ILE A 162 -4.95 5.22 -3.79
C ILE A 162 -6.32 4.66 -3.39
N SER A 163 -6.83 5.05 -2.23
CA SER A 163 -8.16 4.62 -1.76
C SER A 163 -9.28 5.05 -2.72
N LEU A 164 -9.20 6.27 -3.27
CA LEU A 164 -10.19 6.79 -4.21
C LEU A 164 -10.21 5.98 -5.52
N ILE A 165 -9.04 5.61 -6.05
CA ILE A 165 -8.96 4.81 -7.28
C ILE A 165 -9.62 3.45 -7.07
N PHE A 166 -9.37 2.78 -5.95
CA PHE A 166 -10.04 1.53 -5.62
C PHE A 166 -11.54 1.73 -5.35
N ALA A 167 -11.94 2.78 -4.67
CA ALA A 167 -13.35 3.09 -4.43
C ALA A 167 -14.13 3.32 -5.75
N LEU A 168 -13.55 4.04 -6.70
CA LEU A 168 -14.13 4.26 -8.03
C LEU A 168 -14.21 2.97 -8.86
N SER A 169 -13.33 2.00 -8.61
CA SER A 169 -13.37 0.72 -9.30
C SER A 169 -14.50 -0.21 -8.82
N ILE A 170 -15.07 0.01 -7.63
CA ILE A 170 -16.15 -0.82 -7.10
C ILE A 170 -17.41 -0.78 -8.00
N PRO A 171 -18.00 0.39 -8.33
CA PRO A 171 -19.11 0.43 -9.26
C PRO A 171 -18.73 -0.04 -10.67
N LEU A 172 -17.50 0.19 -11.11
CA LEU A 172 -17.02 -0.28 -12.41
C LEU A 172 -16.97 -1.81 -12.47
N SER A 173 -16.64 -2.49 -11.37
CA SER A 173 -16.57 -3.95 -11.30
C SER A 173 -17.93 -4.63 -11.45
N VAL A 174 -19.02 -3.93 -11.12
CA VAL A 174 -20.38 -4.43 -11.32
C VAL A 174 -20.73 -4.49 -12.81
N ALA A 175 -20.27 -3.50 -13.58
CA ALA A 175 -20.52 -3.46 -15.02
C ALA A 175 -19.52 -4.33 -15.81
N HIS A 176 -18.23 -4.26 -15.45
CA HIS A 176 -17.12 -4.93 -16.14
C HIS A 176 -15.98 -5.25 -15.17
N ALA A 177 -15.98 -6.47 -14.63
CA ALA A 177 -14.95 -6.91 -13.66
C ALA A 177 -13.51 -6.78 -14.20
N ASP A 178 -13.29 -7.17 -15.45
CA ASP A 178 -11.96 -7.06 -16.08
C ASP A 178 -11.57 -5.60 -16.33
N GLY A 179 -12.52 -4.74 -16.69
CA GLY A 179 -12.29 -3.31 -16.84
C GLY A 179 -11.80 -2.66 -15.55
N ALA A 180 -12.34 -3.07 -14.39
CA ALA A 180 -11.88 -2.61 -13.09
C ALA A 180 -10.42 -3.03 -12.79
N LYS A 181 -10.04 -4.26 -13.15
CA LYS A 181 -8.66 -4.76 -12.97
C LYS A 181 -7.66 -3.99 -13.83
N TYR A 182 -7.99 -3.73 -15.10
CA TYR A 182 -7.14 -2.91 -15.97
C TYR A 182 -7.04 -1.45 -15.50
N PHE A 183 -8.09 -0.91 -14.89
CA PHE A 183 -8.07 0.41 -14.29
C PHE A 183 -7.02 0.54 -13.17
N TRP A 184 -6.77 -0.54 -12.41
CA TRP A 184 -5.74 -0.54 -11.37
C TRP A 184 -4.31 -0.51 -11.93
N ILE A 185 -4.09 -1.00 -13.16
CA ILE A 185 -2.78 -0.89 -13.81
C ILE A 185 -2.40 0.59 -14.00
N ALA A 186 -3.40 1.47 -14.14
CA ALA A 186 -3.17 2.91 -14.19
C ALA A 186 -2.62 3.49 -12.86
N LEU A 187 -2.69 2.76 -11.74
CA LEU A 187 -2.04 3.16 -10.48
C LEU A 187 -0.52 3.26 -10.60
N TRP A 188 0.10 2.43 -11.44
CA TRP A 188 1.54 2.38 -11.56
C TRP A 188 2.14 3.72 -12.05
N PRO A 189 1.68 4.29 -13.18
CA PRO A 189 2.18 5.58 -13.63
C PRO A 189 1.72 6.75 -12.75
N THR A 190 0.53 6.67 -12.10
CA THR A 190 0.00 7.77 -11.29
C THR A 190 0.86 8.06 -10.06
N GLY A 191 1.40 7.03 -9.38
CA GLY A 191 2.31 7.20 -8.25
C GLY A 191 3.61 7.90 -8.65
N ILE A 192 4.16 7.57 -9.82
CA ILE A 192 5.38 8.20 -10.36
C ILE A 192 5.08 9.63 -10.80
N ALA A 193 3.97 9.84 -11.50
CA ALA A 193 3.55 11.14 -12.00
C ALA A 193 3.28 12.11 -10.84
N LEU A 194 2.58 11.67 -9.80
CA LEU A 194 2.30 12.48 -8.62
C LEU A 194 3.59 12.93 -7.92
N ARG A 195 4.53 12.00 -7.68
CA ARG A 195 5.84 12.33 -7.06
C ARG A 195 6.66 13.29 -7.91
N ARG A 196 6.63 13.17 -9.25
CA ARG A 196 7.30 14.10 -10.16
C ARG A 196 6.62 15.45 -10.14
N TRP A 197 5.30 15.49 -10.13
CA TRP A 197 4.52 16.73 -10.13
C TRP A 197 4.66 17.51 -8.81
N THR A 198 4.62 16.85 -7.65
CA THR A 198 4.84 17.49 -6.35
C THR A 198 6.25 18.05 -6.26
N ARG A 199 7.27 17.30 -6.70
CA ARG A 199 8.65 17.81 -6.78
C ARG A 199 8.79 19.00 -7.73
N TYR A 200 8.15 18.95 -8.88
CA TYR A 200 8.15 20.05 -9.85
C TYR A 200 7.51 21.30 -9.23
N ARG A 201 6.33 21.17 -8.63
CA ARG A 201 5.63 22.28 -7.94
C ARG A 201 6.48 22.87 -6.81
N TRP A 202 7.13 22.03 -6.00
CA TRP A 202 8.02 22.49 -4.94
C TRP A 202 9.17 23.33 -5.50
N ASN A 203 9.87 22.85 -6.52
CA ASN A 203 10.98 23.55 -7.14
C ASN A 203 10.57 24.90 -7.75
N GLN A 204 9.33 25.00 -8.24
CA GLN A 204 8.77 26.25 -8.74
C GLN A 204 8.47 27.24 -7.61
N ALA A 205 7.94 26.75 -6.48
CA ALA A 205 7.57 27.57 -5.34
C ALA A 205 8.76 27.99 -4.46
N HIS A 206 9.86 27.20 -4.49
CA HIS A 206 11.03 27.39 -3.65
C HIS A 206 12.32 27.25 -4.48
N PRO A 207 12.66 28.22 -5.34
CA PRO A 207 13.85 28.17 -6.16
C PRO A 207 15.11 28.09 -5.28
N GLY A 208 15.94 27.05 -5.53
CA GLY A 208 17.19 26.83 -4.77
C GLY A 208 17.06 26.08 -3.45
N VAL A 209 15.84 25.76 -2.99
CA VAL A 209 15.63 24.96 -1.79
C VAL A 209 15.39 23.49 -2.20
N PRO A 210 16.21 22.54 -1.72
CA PRO A 210 16.03 21.14 -2.06
C PRO A 210 14.69 20.61 -1.52
N TYR A 211 14.04 19.69 -2.27
CA TYR A 211 12.80 19.05 -1.84
C TYR A 211 12.99 18.32 -0.50
N PRO A 212 12.12 18.45 0.50
CA PRO A 212 12.31 17.98 1.88
C PRO A 212 12.64 16.50 2.06
N ASN A 213 12.50 15.69 1.01
CA ASN A 213 12.75 14.23 1.02
C ASN A 213 14.22 13.84 0.76
N ARG A 214 15.17 14.77 0.72
CA ARG A 214 16.59 14.43 0.77
C ARG A 214 17.02 14.28 2.22
N ARG A 215 17.36 13.06 2.59
CA ARG A 215 17.86 12.65 3.90
C ARG A 215 18.87 13.66 4.43
N ARG A 216 18.66 14.08 5.67
CA ARG A 216 19.64 14.78 6.53
C ARG A 216 20.72 13.76 6.99
N ASN A 217 21.29 12.99 6.08
CA ASN A 217 22.30 11.97 6.39
C ASN A 217 23.62 12.20 5.65
N ASP A 218 23.86 13.42 5.15
CA ASP A 218 25.15 13.80 4.58
C ASP A 218 25.70 15.01 5.34
N ALA A 219 25.84 14.89 6.68
CA ALA A 219 26.66 15.76 7.50
C ALA A 219 27.33 14.95 8.62
#